data_7bb41bbe0c231c990cb0dbb76c070c61
#
_entry.id   7bb41bbe0c231c990cb0dbb76c070c61
#
_cell.length_a   1.000
_cell.length_b   1.000
_cell.length_c   1.000
_cell.angle_alpha   90.00
_cell.angle_beta   90.00
_cell.angle_gamma   90.00
#
_symmetry.space_group_name_H-M   'P 1'
#
loop_
_entity.id
_entity.type
_entity.pdbx_description
1 polymer ?
#
loop_
_entity_poly.entity_id
_entity_poly.type
_entity_poly.pdbx_seq_one_letter_code
_entity_poly.pdbx_strand_id
1 'polypeptide(L)'
;AASCPHEGINALNAIIQLFNGIDALRQHVTPDVRMHGVITQGGVAANIVPDEATAQFYFRAGTKETLDDILEKVKNIAKGAALMTGATLEMSRYELPNDNLKTHENLSSAFMENLKALGIEDIHGPKETGSSDIGNVSHKTATIHPYLSISNCPLTGHSVQMANATITDLAHERLLTGALALAFTGLDVLNKKIEL
;
A
#
# COMPACT_ATOMS: atom_id res chain seq x y z
N ALA A 1 -18.61 3.64 -35.32
CA ALA A 1 -18.71 5.08 -35.59
C ALA A 1 -19.90 5.69 -34.85
N ALA A 2 -19.81 6.96 -34.45
CA ALA A 2 -20.87 7.68 -33.74
C ALA A 2 -22.19 7.77 -34.49
N SER A 3 -22.21 7.49 -35.80
CA SER A 3 -23.41 7.39 -36.64
C SER A 3 -24.22 6.12 -36.43
N CYS A 4 -23.59 5.02 -35.94
CA CYS A 4 -24.23 3.72 -35.74
C CYS A 4 -23.85 3.14 -34.34
N PRO A 5 -24.05 3.87 -33.21
CA PRO A 5 -23.59 3.46 -31.89
C PRO A 5 -24.31 2.19 -31.38
N HIS A 6 -25.48 1.88 -31.92
CA HIS A 6 -26.27 0.70 -31.57
C HIS A 6 -25.69 -0.62 -32.11
N GLU A 7 -24.70 -0.55 -33.00
CA GLU A 7 -23.94 -1.71 -33.49
C GLU A 7 -22.69 -2.00 -32.68
N GLY A 8 -22.35 -1.14 -31.70
CA GLY A 8 -21.16 -1.24 -30.89
C GLY A 8 -21.45 -1.45 -29.41
N ILE A 9 -20.45 -1.97 -28.72
CA ILE A 9 -20.41 -2.05 -27.25
C ILE A 9 -19.32 -1.09 -26.76
N ASN A 10 -19.70 -0.14 -25.89
CA ASN A 10 -18.78 0.89 -25.40
C ASN A 10 -18.03 0.39 -24.16
N ALA A 11 -16.77 0.01 -24.35
CA ALA A 11 -15.92 -0.47 -23.27
C ALA A 11 -15.66 0.60 -22.18
N LEU A 12 -15.58 1.90 -22.56
CA LEU A 12 -15.42 2.97 -21.59
C LEU A 12 -16.63 3.10 -20.67
N ASN A 13 -17.84 2.83 -21.15
CA ASN A 13 -19.02 2.83 -20.29
C ASN A 13 -18.92 1.77 -19.19
N ALA A 14 -18.35 0.60 -19.47
CA ALA A 14 -18.10 -0.43 -18.45
C ALA A 14 -17.12 0.08 -17.37
N ILE A 15 -16.04 0.75 -17.78
CA ILE A 15 -15.08 1.36 -16.83
C ILE A 15 -15.75 2.46 -16.00
N ILE A 16 -16.58 3.31 -16.59
CA ILE A 16 -17.31 4.35 -15.85
C ILE A 16 -18.25 3.70 -14.81
N GLN A 17 -18.97 2.63 -15.16
CA GLN A 17 -19.82 1.92 -14.21
C GLN A 17 -19.01 1.21 -13.12
N LEU A 18 -17.81 0.71 -13.43
CA LEU A 18 -16.89 0.18 -12.43
C LEU A 18 -16.51 1.27 -11.39
N PHE A 19 -16.15 2.47 -11.84
CA PHE A 19 -15.85 3.59 -10.92
C PHE A 19 -17.08 3.96 -10.08
N ASN A 20 -18.26 4.08 -10.67
CA ASN A 20 -19.50 4.35 -9.95
C ASN A 20 -19.78 3.29 -8.88
N GLY A 21 -19.61 2.02 -9.20
CA GLY A 21 -19.80 0.91 -8.26
C GLY A 21 -18.78 0.90 -7.12
N ILE A 22 -17.52 1.22 -7.40
CA ILE A 22 -16.48 1.37 -6.37
C ILE A 22 -16.77 2.59 -5.48
N ASP A 23 -17.22 3.70 -6.03
CA ASP A 23 -17.59 4.89 -5.26
C ASP A 23 -18.80 4.62 -4.35
N ALA A 24 -19.79 3.87 -4.81
CA ALA A 24 -20.89 3.41 -3.97
C ALA A 24 -20.41 2.50 -2.82
N LEU A 25 -19.41 1.64 -3.06
CA LEU A 25 -18.83 0.77 -2.04
C LEU A 25 -18.08 1.57 -0.95
N ARG A 26 -17.48 2.73 -1.26
CA ARG A 26 -16.72 3.55 -0.30
C ARG A 26 -17.49 3.89 0.96
N GLN A 27 -18.80 4.03 0.88
CA GLN A 27 -19.64 4.30 2.03
C GLN A 27 -19.75 3.11 3.00
N HIS A 28 -19.46 1.90 2.53
CA HIS A 28 -19.71 0.64 3.25
C HIS A 28 -18.42 -0.09 3.62
N VAL A 29 -17.33 0.63 3.79
CA VAL A 29 -16.03 0.09 4.19
C VAL A 29 -15.50 0.81 5.44
N THR A 30 -14.58 0.17 6.15
CA THR A 30 -13.95 0.76 7.34
C THR A 30 -13.07 1.97 6.98
N PRO A 31 -12.84 2.92 7.90
CA PRO A 31 -12.12 4.17 7.62
C PRO A 31 -10.65 3.98 7.18
N ASP A 32 -10.06 2.82 7.46
CA ASP A 32 -8.68 2.47 7.06
C ASP A 32 -8.57 2.05 5.59
N VAL A 33 -9.69 1.70 4.94
CA VAL A 33 -9.69 1.29 3.54
C VAL A 33 -9.43 2.47 2.61
N ARG A 34 -8.55 2.27 1.63
CA ARG A 34 -8.29 3.23 0.54
C ARG A 34 -8.47 2.55 -0.79
N MET A 35 -9.16 3.22 -1.70
CA MET A 35 -9.41 2.76 -3.07
C MET A 35 -9.05 3.88 -4.03
N HIS A 36 -8.00 3.71 -4.81
CA HIS A 36 -7.55 4.68 -5.79
C HIS A 36 -7.62 4.06 -7.17
N GLY A 37 -8.07 4.83 -8.15
CA GLY A 37 -8.17 4.34 -9.52
C GLY A 37 -7.88 5.43 -10.54
N VAL A 38 -7.41 5.01 -11.70
CA VAL A 38 -7.18 5.85 -12.86
C VAL A 38 -7.59 5.11 -14.12
N ILE A 39 -8.21 5.81 -15.08
CA ILE A 39 -8.44 5.31 -16.42
C ILE A 39 -7.16 5.54 -17.21
N THR A 40 -6.51 4.45 -17.64
CA THR A 40 -5.26 4.51 -18.41
C THR A 40 -5.51 4.53 -19.92
N GLN A 41 -6.67 4.00 -20.37
CA GLN A 41 -7.13 4.03 -21.75
C GLN A 41 -8.65 4.15 -21.78
N GLY A 42 -9.19 5.11 -22.52
CA GLY A 42 -10.63 5.38 -22.58
C GLY A 42 -11.16 5.58 -23.99
N GLY A 43 -10.42 5.14 -25.00
CA GLY A 43 -10.75 5.30 -26.42
C GLY A 43 -9.77 6.19 -27.16
N VAL A 44 -9.96 6.36 -28.47
CA VAL A 44 -9.02 7.05 -29.39
C VAL A 44 -9.54 8.37 -29.91
N ALA A 45 -10.87 8.53 -30.06
CA ALA A 45 -11.50 9.76 -30.56
C ALA A 45 -12.95 9.87 -30.07
N ALA A 46 -13.43 11.11 -29.90
CA ALA A 46 -14.75 11.37 -29.33
C ALA A 46 -15.93 10.88 -30.22
N ASN A 47 -15.68 10.71 -31.50
CA ASN A 47 -16.67 10.25 -32.50
C ASN A 47 -16.54 8.74 -32.83
N ILE A 48 -15.79 7.98 -32.03
CA ILE A 48 -15.65 6.53 -32.17
C ILE A 48 -16.03 5.89 -30.84
N VAL A 49 -16.95 4.91 -30.88
CA VAL A 49 -17.29 4.10 -29.70
C VAL A 49 -16.06 3.31 -29.28
N PRO A 50 -15.57 3.46 -28.05
CA PRO A 50 -14.39 2.74 -27.57
C PRO A 50 -14.61 1.23 -27.57
N ASP A 51 -13.78 0.51 -28.28
CA ASP A 51 -13.77 -0.96 -28.36
C ASP A 51 -12.97 -1.58 -27.20
N GLU A 52 -12.01 -0.81 -26.64
CA GLU A 52 -11.23 -1.18 -25.48
C GLU A 52 -11.11 -0.01 -24.51
N ALA A 53 -11.14 -0.30 -23.21
CA ALA A 53 -10.85 0.66 -22.16
C ALA A 53 -10.16 -0.05 -20.99
N THR A 54 -9.21 0.63 -20.38
CA THR A 54 -8.41 0.07 -19.27
C THR A 54 -8.40 1.01 -18.09
N ALA A 55 -8.51 0.45 -16.88
CA ALA A 55 -8.32 1.17 -15.63
C ALA A 55 -7.39 0.38 -14.69
N GLN A 56 -6.63 1.11 -13.87
CA GLN A 56 -5.79 0.55 -12.82
C GLN A 56 -6.28 1.03 -11.47
N PHE A 57 -6.26 0.14 -10.48
CA PHE A 57 -6.70 0.43 -9.13
C PHE A 57 -5.69 -0.05 -8.10
N TYR A 58 -5.52 0.75 -7.05
CA TYR A 58 -4.89 0.36 -5.79
C TYR A 58 -5.94 0.25 -4.69
N PHE A 59 -5.91 -0.88 -3.98
CA PHE A 59 -6.74 -1.13 -2.80
C PHE A 59 -5.82 -1.34 -1.60
N ARG A 60 -6.12 -0.68 -0.48
CA ARG A 60 -5.40 -0.79 0.78
C ARG A 60 -6.37 -0.98 1.92
N ALA A 61 -5.99 -1.80 2.89
CA ALA A 61 -6.72 -2.01 4.14
C ALA A 61 -5.72 -2.28 5.27
N GLY A 62 -6.15 -2.13 6.51
CA GLY A 62 -5.32 -2.38 7.69
C GLY A 62 -4.97 -3.85 7.89
N THR A 63 -5.82 -4.76 7.39
CA THR A 63 -5.57 -6.22 7.46
C THR A 63 -5.78 -6.89 6.11
N LYS A 64 -5.10 -8.03 5.93
CA LYS A 64 -5.25 -8.86 4.75
C LYS A 64 -6.69 -9.34 4.56
N GLU A 65 -7.34 -9.74 5.64
CA GLU A 65 -8.71 -10.25 5.61
C GLU A 65 -9.69 -9.18 5.09
N THR A 66 -9.55 -7.94 5.57
CA THR A 66 -10.35 -6.82 5.07
C THR A 66 -10.06 -6.53 3.60
N LEU A 67 -8.79 -6.59 3.19
CA LEU A 67 -8.40 -6.38 1.79
C LEU A 67 -8.99 -7.45 0.87
N ASP A 68 -8.93 -8.72 1.28
CA ASP A 68 -9.47 -9.84 0.50
C ASP A 68 -11.01 -9.70 0.33
N ASP A 69 -11.76 -9.31 1.37
CA ASP A 69 -13.20 -9.02 1.28
C ASP A 69 -13.50 -7.87 0.30
N ILE A 70 -12.74 -6.78 0.38
CA ILE A 70 -12.87 -5.65 -0.55
C ILE A 70 -12.61 -6.08 -1.99
N LEU A 71 -11.56 -6.87 -2.25
CA LEU A 71 -11.22 -7.34 -3.58
C LEU A 71 -12.33 -8.23 -4.17
N GLU A 72 -12.98 -9.07 -3.37
CA GLU A 72 -14.12 -9.87 -3.85
C GLU A 72 -15.34 -8.98 -4.19
N LYS A 73 -15.62 -7.96 -3.38
CA LYS A 73 -16.69 -6.98 -3.69
C LYS A 73 -16.38 -6.22 -4.99
N VAL A 74 -15.14 -5.78 -5.18
CA VAL A 74 -14.70 -5.07 -6.41
C VAL A 74 -14.78 -5.97 -7.63
N LYS A 75 -14.41 -7.25 -7.53
CA LYS A 75 -14.59 -8.22 -8.63
C LYS A 75 -16.06 -8.36 -9.03
N ASN A 76 -16.97 -8.39 -8.05
CA ASN A 76 -18.41 -8.48 -8.33
C ASN A 76 -18.93 -7.19 -8.97
N ILE A 77 -18.47 -6.02 -8.54
CA ILE A 77 -18.77 -4.74 -9.18
C ILE A 77 -18.30 -4.74 -10.64
N ALA A 78 -17.07 -5.18 -10.90
CA ALA A 78 -16.51 -5.25 -12.24
C ALA A 78 -17.30 -6.18 -13.16
N LYS A 79 -17.69 -7.37 -12.66
CA LYS A 79 -18.57 -8.30 -13.39
C LYS A 79 -19.94 -7.68 -13.67
N GLY A 80 -20.52 -6.98 -12.69
CA GLY A 80 -21.78 -6.26 -12.85
C GLY A 80 -21.68 -5.14 -13.90
N ALA A 81 -20.61 -4.34 -13.88
CA ALA A 81 -20.36 -3.29 -14.85
C ALA A 81 -20.22 -3.84 -16.30
N ALA A 82 -19.51 -4.95 -16.46
CA ALA A 82 -19.39 -5.63 -17.75
C ALA A 82 -20.74 -6.18 -18.21
N LEU A 83 -21.48 -6.85 -17.33
CA LEU A 83 -22.77 -7.44 -17.65
C LEU A 83 -23.80 -6.38 -18.10
N MET A 84 -23.90 -5.26 -17.37
CA MET A 84 -24.88 -4.21 -17.69
C MET A 84 -24.58 -3.46 -18.99
N THR A 85 -23.32 -3.47 -19.45
CA THR A 85 -22.88 -2.78 -20.66
C THR A 85 -22.67 -3.71 -21.84
N GLY A 86 -22.69 -5.01 -21.64
CA GLY A 86 -22.40 -6.04 -22.64
C GLY A 86 -20.92 -6.20 -22.97
N ALA A 87 -20.01 -5.54 -22.21
CA ALA A 87 -18.57 -5.62 -22.42
C ALA A 87 -17.99 -6.95 -21.91
N THR A 88 -16.87 -7.39 -22.50
CA THR A 88 -16.05 -8.48 -21.98
C THR A 88 -15.11 -7.93 -20.91
N LEU A 89 -14.94 -8.67 -19.79
CA LEU A 89 -14.09 -8.28 -18.68
C LEU A 89 -12.85 -9.17 -18.62
N GLU A 90 -11.68 -8.52 -18.59
CA GLU A 90 -10.43 -9.13 -18.18
C GLU A 90 -9.90 -8.43 -16.92
N MET A 91 -9.38 -9.20 -15.97
CA MET A 91 -8.82 -8.70 -14.72
C MET A 91 -7.52 -9.39 -14.41
N SER A 92 -6.50 -8.63 -14.11
CA SER A 92 -5.20 -9.13 -13.69
C SER A 92 -4.60 -8.26 -12.59
N ARG A 93 -3.62 -8.79 -11.89
CA ARG A 93 -2.76 -7.99 -11.00
C ARG A 93 -1.58 -7.51 -11.81
N TYR A 94 -1.27 -6.22 -11.71
CA TYR A 94 -0.09 -5.62 -12.34
C TYR A 94 1.10 -5.47 -11.39
N GLU A 95 0.88 -5.68 -10.07
CA GLU A 95 1.93 -5.72 -9.04
C GLU A 95 1.68 -6.87 -8.06
N LEU A 96 2.75 -7.30 -7.37
CA LEU A 96 2.65 -8.28 -6.30
C LEU A 96 1.99 -7.64 -5.05
N PRO A 97 1.13 -8.37 -4.33
CA PRO A 97 0.47 -7.86 -3.15
C PRO A 97 1.45 -7.78 -1.96
N ASN A 98 1.32 -6.72 -1.19
CA ASN A 98 1.97 -6.60 0.11
C ASN A 98 0.95 -6.91 1.20
N ASP A 99 1.28 -7.84 2.09
CA ASP A 99 0.48 -8.15 3.28
C ASP A 99 0.73 -7.09 4.37
N ASN A 100 -0.19 -6.97 5.32
CA ASN A 100 0.00 -6.07 6.47
C ASN A 100 1.14 -6.54 7.37
N LEU A 101 1.92 -5.60 7.90
CA LEU A 101 2.99 -5.90 8.84
C LEU A 101 2.42 -6.41 10.17
N LYS A 102 2.92 -7.57 10.63
CA LYS A 102 2.75 -8.11 11.98
C LYS A 102 4.02 -7.87 12.78
N THR A 103 4.06 -6.75 13.48
CA THR A 103 5.21 -6.40 14.32
C THR A 103 5.32 -7.38 15.48
N HIS A 104 6.51 -7.99 15.66
CA HIS A 104 6.79 -8.87 16.78
C HIS A 104 7.11 -8.05 18.04
N GLU A 105 6.28 -8.16 19.08
CA GLU A 105 6.34 -7.30 20.27
C GLU A 105 7.65 -7.41 21.03
N ASN A 106 8.15 -8.63 21.29
CA ASN A 106 9.39 -8.83 22.03
C ASN A 106 10.62 -8.26 21.28
N LEU A 107 10.68 -8.48 19.96
CA LEU A 107 11.72 -7.87 19.11
C LEU A 107 11.64 -6.34 19.10
N SER A 108 10.43 -5.80 19.01
CA SER A 108 10.22 -4.35 19.03
C SER A 108 10.65 -3.75 20.36
N SER A 109 10.30 -4.39 21.49
CA SER A 109 10.71 -3.95 22.82
C SER A 109 12.22 -3.97 22.99
N ALA A 110 12.88 -5.05 22.58
CA ALA A 110 14.35 -5.14 22.67
C ALA A 110 15.05 -4.10 21.77
N PHE A 111 14.52 -3.86 20.56
CA PHE A 111 15.06 -2.81 19.69
C PHE A 111 14.90 -1.42 20.30
N MET A 112 13.77 -1.13 20.95
CA MET A 112 13.55 0.14 21.66
C MET A 112 14.55 0.33 22.83
N GLU A 113 14.80 -0.72 23.61
CA GLU A 113 15.79 -0.66 24.70
C GLU A 113 17.21 -0.43 24.16
N ASN A 114 17.58 -1.08 23.06
CA ASN A 114 18.87 -0.86 22.39
C ASN A 114 18.98 0.57 21.83
N LEU A 115 17.90 1.15 21.30
CA LEU A 115 17.87 2.55 20.87
C LEU A 115 18.07 3.51 22.06
N LYS A 116 17.41 3.26 23.20
CA LYS A 116 17.61 4.07 24.41
C LYS A 116 19.06 4.02 24.91
N ALA A 117 19.67 2.83 24.91
CA ALA A 117 21.07 2.66 25.26
C ALA A 117 22.03 3.42 24.33
N LEU A 118 21.62 3.68 23.09
CA LEU A 118 22.33 4.50 22.11
C LEU A 118 21.94 6.00 22.14
N GLY A 119 21.15 6.43 23.13
CA GLY A 119 20.79 7.84 23.35
C GLY A 119 19.54 8.33 22.58
N ILE A 120 18.75 7.42 22.04
CA ILE A 120 17.45 7.77 21.42
C ILE A 120 16.34 7.57 22.45
N GLU A 121 15.82 8.64 23.02
CA GLU A 121 14.79 8.59 24.07
C GLU A 121 13.36 8.82 23.54
N ASP A 122 13.21 9.63 22.49
CA ASP A 122 11.91 9.94 21.90
C ASP A 122 11.47 8.81 20.95
N ILE A 123 10.85 7.77 21.54
CA ILE A 123 10.39 6.57 20.83
C ILE A 123 8.88 6.46 20.96
N HIS A 124 8.19 6.40 19.84
CA HIS A 124 6.74 6.27 19.78
C HIS A 124 6.31 5.39 18.60
N GLY A 125 5.06 4.91 18.62
CA GLY A 125 4.49 4.18 17.50
C GLY A 125 4.35 5.05 16.25
N PRO A 126 4.36 4.46 15.04
CA PRO A 126 4.20 5.22 13.80
C PRO A 126 2.83 5.90 13.76
N LYS A 127 2.81 7.16 13.31
CA LYS A 127 1.58 7.93 13.10
C LYS A 127 0.88 7.56 11.79
N GLU A 128 1.66 7.14 10.81
CA GLU A 128 1.20 6.73 9.49
C GLU A 128 1.88 5.42 9.10
N THR A 129 1.17 4.58 8.35
CA THR A 129 1.69 3.30 7.89
C THR A 129 1.82 3.30 6.38
N GLY A 130 3.00 2.91 5.90
CA GLY A 130 3.27 2.64 4.49
C GLY A 130 2.96 1.19 4.13
N SER A 131 3.13 0.86 2.85
CA SER A 131 3.05 -0.50 2.33
C SER A 131 4.45 -0.98 1.96
N SER A 132 4.79 -2.22 2.31
CA SER A 132 6.10 -2.83 2.04
C SER A 132 5.98 -4.34 2.04
N ASP A 133 6.85 -5.01 1.26
CA ASP A 133 6.99 -6.48 1.22
C ASP A 133 7.50 -7.09 2.53
N ILE A 134 8.02 -6.28 3.45
CA ILE A 134 8.32 -6.71 4.84
C ILE A 134 7.06 -7.24 5.54
N GLY A 135 5.87 -6.72 5.17
CA GLY A 135 4.60 -7.30 5.61
C GLY A 135 4.54 -8.80 5.32
N ASN A 136 4.86 -9.21 4.10
CA ASN A 136 4.83 -10.63 3.70
C ASN A 136 5.83 -11.49 4.52
N VAL A 137 7.01 -10.94 4.84
CA VAL A 137 8.01 -11.59 5.70
C VAL A 137 7.45 -11.80 7.11
N SER A 138 6.74 -10.79 7.65
CA SER A 138 6.20 -10.83 9.01
C SER A 138 5.13 -11.91 9.24
N HIS A 139 4.54 -12.44 8.16
CA HIS A 139 3.63 -13.59 8.23
C HIS A 139 4.37 -14.94 8.24
N LYS A 140 5.69 -14.94 8.11
CA LYS A 140 6.52 -16.16 8.05
C LYS A 140 7.51 -16.29 9.20
N THR A 141 7.96 -15.16 9.74
CA THR A 141 8.93 -15.13 10.83
C THR A 141 8.73 -13.88 11.70
N ALA A 142 9.27 -13.91 12.93
CA ALA A 142 9.30 -12.75 13.81
C ALA A 142 10.00 -11.57 13.11
N THR A 143 9.33 -10.44 13.00
CA THR A 143 9.77 -9.32 12.18
C THR A 143 9.45 -7.99 12.85
N ILE A 144 10.36 -7.03 12.69
CA ILE A 144 10.13 -5.60 12.97
C ILE A 144 10.56 -4.78 11.76
N HIS A 145 9.96 -3.61 11.58
CA HIS A 145 10.35 -2.63 10.55
C HIS A 145 10.37 -1.23 11.17
N PRO A 146 11.39 -0.93 11.97
CA PRO A 146 11.48 0.34 12.68
C PRO A 146 11.88 1.49 11.76
N TYR A 147 11.47 2.70 12.14
CA TYR A 147 11.85 3.95 11.48
C TYR A 147 12.67 4.81 12.45
N LEU A 148 13.70 5.47 11.93
CA LEU A 148 14.46 6.48 12.63
C LEU A 148 14.29 7.83 11.94
N SER A 149 14.06 8.89 12.72
CA SER A 149 14.01 10.24 12.17
C SER A 149 15.40 10.68 11.71
N ILE A 150 15.48 11.16 10.47
CA ILE A 150 16.70 11.73 9.87
C ILE A 150 16.68 13.26 9.83
N SER A 151 15.70 13.87 10.51
CA SER A 151 15.53 15.33 10.55
C SER A 151 14.97 15.75 11.90
N ASN A 152 15.31 16.96 12.34
CA ASN A 152 14.74 17.59 13.54
C ASN A 152 13.37 18.25 13.26
N CYS A 153 12.91 18.26 12.00
CA CYS A 153 11.62 18.77 11.57
C CYS A 153 10.84 17.68 10.84
N PRO A 154 9.50 17.70 10.89
CA PRO A 154 8.69 16.82 10.06
C PRO A 154 9.00 16.99 8.58
N LEU A 155 9.16 15.86 7.87
CA LEU A 155 9.39 15.83 6.42
C LEU A 155 8.25 15.07 5.75
N THR A 156 7.83 15.57 4.60
CA THR A 156 6.89 14.85 3.75
C THR A 156 7.63 13.78 2.95
N GLY A 157 7.17 12.53 3.01
CA GLY A 157 7.69 11.44 2.18
C GLY A 157 7.59 11.76 0.68
N HIS A 158 8.47 11.18 -0.14
CA HIS A 158 8.50 11.37 -1.60
C HIS A 158 8.67 12.84 -2.03
N SER A 159 9.41 13.64 -1.26
CA SER A 159 9.69 15.05 -1.54
C SER A 159 11.18 15.31 -1.76
N VAL A 160 11.50 16.44 -2.40
CA VAL A 160 12.89 16.90 -2.55
C VAL A 160 13.54 17.18 -1.20
N GLN A 161 12.76 17.67 -0.23
CA GLN A 161 13.24 17.91 1.15
C GLN A 161 13.65 16.58 1.82
N MET A 162 12.85 15.53 1.67
CA MET A 162 13.21 14.19 2.17
C MET A 162 14.49 13.69 1.49
N ALA A 163 14.59 13.77 0.17
CA ALA A 163 15.78 13.36 -0.55
C ALA A 163 17.04 14.13 -0.08
N ASN A 164 16.96 15.44 0.10
CA ASN A 164 18.08 16.23 0.62
C ASN A 164 18.43 15.90 2.07
N ALA A 165 17.46 15.50 2.90
CA ALA A 165 17.72 15.14 4.29
C ALA A 165 18.55 13.85 4.40
N THR A 166 18.46 12.91 3.44
CA THR A 166 19.17 11.62 3.49
C THR A 166 20.70 11.74 3.42
N ILE A 167 21.23 12.87 2.97
CA ILE A 167 22.69 13.09 2.82
C ILE A 167 23.26 14.03 3.89
N THR A 168 22.50 14.34 4.93
CA THR A 168 22.96 15.20 6.04
C THR A 168 23.79 14.40 7.06
N ASP A 169 24.60 15.09 7.85
CA ASP A 169 25.37 14.48 8.94
C ASP A 169 24.47 13.78 9.95
N LEU A 170 23.30 14.38 10.26
CA LEU A 170 22.30 13.76 11.14
C LEU A 170 21.77 12.44 10.55
N ALA A 171 21.49 12.38 9.26
CA ALA A 171 21.02 11.15 8.61
C ALA A 171 22.10 10.05 8.66
N HIS A 172 23.38 10.41 8.45
CA HIS A 172 24.48 9.46 8.57
C HIS A 172 24.68 8.96 10.01
N GLU A 173 24.55 9.83 11.00
CA GLU A 173 24.56 9.45 12.41
C GLU A 173 23.42 8.48 12.73
N ARG A 174 22.21 8.78 12.29
CA ARG A 174 21.02 7.94 12.49
C ARG A 174 21.12 6.59 11.78
N LEU A 175 21.75 6.55 10.61
CA LEU A 175 22.06 5.30 9.90
C LEU A 175 22.94 4.37 10.76
N LEU A 176 24.02 4.91 11.33
CA LEU A 176 24.91 4.14 12.21
C LEU A 176 24.20 3.70 13.48
N THR A 177 23.42 4.59 14.11
CA THR A 177 22.63 4.28 15.31
C THR A 177 21.65 3.15 15.03
N GLY A 178 20.93 3.20 13.91
CA GLY A 178 19.98 2.16 13.50
C GLY A 178 20.67 0.82 13.24
N ALA A 179 21.81 0.85 12.55
CA ALA A 179 22.60 -0.36 12.29
C ALA A 179 23.08 -1.02 13.58
N LEU A 180 23.58 -0.23 14.57
CA LEU A 180 23.99 -0.72 15.86
C LEU A 180 22.82 -1.29 16.67
N ALA A 181 21.67 -0.59 16.70
CA ALA A 181 20.49 -1.08 17.41
C ALA A 181 19.98 -2.41 16.84
N LEU A 182 19.97 -2.56 15.50
CA LEU A 182 19.65 -3.84 14.86
C LEU A 182 20.64 -4.94 15.19
N ALA A 183 21.95 -4.64 15.18
CA ALA A 183 22.99 -5.60 15.51
C ALA A 183 22.88 -6.07 16.97
N PHE A 184 22.66 -5.16 17.93
CA PHE A 184 22.46 -5.50 19.33
C PHE A 184 21.19 -6.34 19.52
N THR A 185 20.08 -5.99 18.86
CA THR A 185 18.86 -6.79 18.92
C THR A 185 19.09 -8.20 18.37
N GLY A 186 19.83 -8.32 17.26
CA GLY A 186 20.22 -9.62 16.71
C GLY A 186 21.08 -10.44 17.69
N LEU A 187 22.04 -9.81 18.39
CA LEU A 187 22.83 -10.46 19.44
C LEU A 187 21.98 -10.90 20.64
N ASP A 188 20.97 -10.11 21.02
CA ASP A 188 20.06 -10.48 22.10
C ASP A 188 19.20 -11.70 21.73
N VAL A 189 18.79 -11.82 20.47
CA VAL A 189 18.12 -13.04 19.94
C VAL A 189 19.07 -14.23 20.00
N LEU A 190 20.30 -14.10 19.47
CA LEU A 190 21.30 -15.18 19.46
C LEU A 190 21.66 -15.65 20.87
N ASN A 191 21.73 -14.74 21.82
CA ASN A 191 21.98 -15.04 23.24
C ASN A 191 20.73 -15.50 23.99
N LYS A 192 19.61 -15.75 23.31
CA LYS A 192 18.32 -16.21 23.87
C LYS A 192 17.76 -15.30 24.98
N LYS A 193 18.04 -14.00 24.89
CA LYS A 193 17.46 -12.99 25.79
C LYS A 193 16.05 -12.58 25.37
N ILE A 194 15.67 -12.89 24.14
CA ILE A 194 14.36 -12.58 23.53
C ILE A 194 13.71 -13.88 23.10
N GLU A 195 12.48 -14.09 23.53
CA GLU A 195 11.63 -15.17 23.06
C GLU A 195 10.94 -14.74 21.75
N LEU A 196 11.12 -15.53 20.67
CA LEU A 196 10.57 -15.28 19.33
C LEU A 196 9.31 -16.09 19.11
#